data_c1fa36256929af1e5a1e459d4cf848d3
#
_entry.id   c1fa36256929af1e5a1e459d4cf848d3
#
_cell.length_a   1.000
_cell.length_b   1.000
_cell.length_c   1.000
_cell.angle_alpha   90.00
_cell.angle_beta   90.00
_cell.angle_gamma   90.00
#
_symmetry.space_group_name_H-M   'P 1'
#
loop_
_entity.id
_entity.type
_entity.pdbx_description
1 polymer ?
#
loop_
_entity_poly.entity_id
_entity_poly.type
_entity_poly.pdbx_seq_one_letter_code
_entity_poly.pdbx_strand_id
1 'polypeptide(L)'
;MKKTILFALLLSLLPFSQMKAQKVENFGVFKHVGAGVSVGTEGIGINVASPVTNYLELSLGVNFMPGIKISGDVDIDVDRSAIPPQIQLPSNIDEVNIKGNLSRTTWDFKASVYPFGIKNALFVTAGFSFGGKKIAKLKGHSDAIEQQPLLRDYITANLDKYDLHFNENGDINGDVRVNGFRPYLGLG
;
A
#
# COMPACT_ATOMS: atom_id res chain seq x y z
N MET A 1 -2.44 -7.47 -20.98
CA MET A 1 -1.22 -6.89 -21.51
C MET A 1 -1.36 -5.49 -22.10
N LYS A 2 -2.41 -5.13 -22.83
CA LYS A 2 -2.56 -3.78 -23.46
C LYS A 2 -2.77 -2.63 -22.43
N LYS A 3 -3.40 -2.88 -21.29
CA LYS A 3 -3.68 -1.85 -20.26
C LYS A 3 -2.44 -1.48 -19.42
N THR A 4 -1.51 -2.40 -19.24
CA THR A 4 -0.26 -2.18 -18.48
C THR A 4 0.73 -1.31 -19.27
N ILE A 5 0.76 -1.48 -20.59
CA ILE A 5 1.60 -0.68 -21.50
C ILE A 5 1.08 0.76 -21.58
N LEU A 6 -0.23 0.96 -21.56
CA LEU A 6 -0.85 2.29 -21.58
C LEU A 6 -0.53 3.06 -20.28
N PHE A 7 -0.49 2.39 -19.14
CA PHE A 7 -0.17 2.99 -17.85
C PHE A 7 1.32 3.38 -17.76
N ALA A 8 2.22 2.53 -18.28
CA ALA A 8 3.64 2.84 -18.37
C ALA A 8 3.92 4.01 -19.34
N LEU A 9 3.17 4.09 -20.44
CA LEU A 9 3.29 5.21 -21.40
C LEU A 9 2.76 6.52 -20.80
N LEU A 10 1.69 6.47 -19.99
CA LEU A 10 1.15 7.65 -19.30
C LEU A 10 2.13 8.20 -18.24
N LEU A 11 2.87 7.31 -17.57
CA LEU A 11 3.90 7.71 -16.60
C LEU A 11 5.11 8.39 -17.26
N SER A 12 5.44 8.02 -18.51
CA SER A 12 6.53 8.62 -19.27
C SER A 12 6.20 9.99 -19.87
N LEU A 13 4.93 10.35 -19.90
CA LEU A 13 4.44 11.63 -20.43
C LEU A 13 4.26 12.71 -19.36
N LEU A 14 4.54 12.40 -18.09
CA LEU A 14 4.60 13.45 -17.08
C LEU A 14 5.82 14.32 -17.41
N PRO A 15 5.64 15.57 -17.89
CA PRO A 15 6.75 16.46 -18.04
C PRO A 15 7.32 16.62 -16.62
N PHE A 16 8.56 16.23 -16.42
CA PHE A 16 9.34 16.75 -15.31
C PHE A 16 9.41 18.26 -15.55
N SER A 17 8.38 18.96 -15.09
CA SER A 17 8.40 20.40 -15.05
C SER A 17 9.57 20.73 -14.13
N GLN A 18 10.70 21.06 -14.75
CA GLN A 18 11.80 21.70 -14.06
C GLN A 18 11.21 22.96 -13.44
N MET A 19 10.90 22.90 -12.18
CA MET A 19 10.62 24.10 -11.41
C MET A 19 11.88 24.94 -11.50
N LYS A 20 11.86 25.93 -12.38
CA LYS A 20 12.93 26.92 -12.44
C LYS A 20 12.94 27.58 -11.08
N ALA A 21 13.97 27.28 -10.30
CA ALA A 21 14.19 27.94 -9.04
C ALA A 21 14.23 29.43 -9.29
N GLN A 22 13.19 30.15 -8.86
CA GLN A 22 13.20 31.59 -8.88
C GLN A 22 14.37 32.05 -8.00
N LYS A 23 15.10 33.04 -8.50
CA LYS A 23 16.22 33.65 -7.84
C LYS A 23 15.74 34.39 -6.59
N VAL A 24 15.72 33.70 -5.46
CA VAL A 24 15.33 34.29 -4.17
C VAL A 24 16.58 34.51 -3.35
N GLU A 25 16.92 35.75 -3.11
CA GLU A 25 18.20 36.16 -2.50
C GLU A 25 18.27 35.90 -0.98
N ASN A 26 17.15 35.73 -0.29
CA ASN A 26 17.12 35.45 1.14
C ASN A 26 15.96 34.51 1.49
N PHE A 27 16.27 33.26 1.77
CA PHE A 27 15.34 32.32 2.36
C PHE A 27 15.23 32.63 3.86
N GLY A 28 14.26 33.46 4.25
CA GLY A 28 13.89 33.59 5.65
C GLY A 28 12.95 32.43 6.06
N VAL A 29 12.90 32.16 7.35
CA VAL A 29 12.04 31.12 7.94
C VAL A 29 10.60 31.28 7.44
N PHE A 30 10.07 30.25 6.77
CA PHE A 30 8.71 30.17 6.24
C PHE A 30 8.27 31.31 5.29
N LYS A 31 9.21 32.03 4.67
CA LYS A 31 8.86 33.09 3.70
C LYS A 31 8.34 32.57 2.36
N HIS A 32 8.62 31.33 2.04
CA HIS A 32 8.18 30.69 0.81
C HIS A 32 7.54 29.35 1.14
N VAL A 33 6.39 29.09 0.55
CA VAL A 33 5.68 27.83 0.69
C VAL A 33 5.49 27.26 -0.72
N GLY A 34 5.99 26.06 -0.91
CA GLY A 34 5.77 25.25 -2.11
C GLY A 34 4.69 24.23 -1.85
N ALA A 35 3.91 23.91 -2.86
CA ALA A 35 2.99 22.76 -2.85
C ALA A 35 3.37 21.82 -3.99
N GLY A 36 3.29 20.52 -3.72
CA GLY A 36 3.61 19.49 -4.68
C GLY A 36 2.59 18.36 -4.70
N VAL A 37 2.54 17.68 -5.83
CA VAL A 37 1.76 16.45 -6.00
C VAL A 37 2.73 15.35 -6.38
N SER A 38 2.55 14.17 -5.81
CA SER A 38 3.37 13.00 -6.08
C SER A 38 2.50 11.78 -6.41
N VAL A 39 3.04 10.88 -7.21
CA VAL A 39 2.44 9.59 -7.51
C VAL A 39 3.50 8.52 -7.30
N GLY A 40 3.18 7.50 -6.55
CA GLY A 40 4.12 6.44 -6.23
C GLY A 40 3.43 5.18 -5.68
N THR A 41 4.22 4.31 -5.11
CA THR A 41 3.75 3.05 -4.50
C THR A 41 2.85 3.27 -3.27
N GLU A 42 2.88 4.47 -2.68
CA GLU A 42 2.01 4.88 -1.59
C GLU A 42 0.70 5.53 -2.09
N GLY A 43 0.52 5.61 -3.40
CA GLY A 43 -0.64 6.21 -4.05
C GLY A 43 -0.37 7.62 -4.56
N ILE A 44 -1.37 8.49 -4.45
CA ILE A 44 -1.32 9.89 -4.82
C ILE A 44 -1.05 10.71 -3.56
N GLY A 45 -0.01 11.54 -3.60
CA GLY A 45 0.38 12.41 -2.49
C GLY A 45 0.19 13.88 -2.81
N ILE A 46 -0.12 14.64 -1.77
CA ILE A 46 -0.08 16.10 -1.78
C ILE A 46 0.85 16.51 -0.65
N ASN A 47 1.77 17.39 -0.92
CA ASN A 47 2.70 17.90 0.07
C ASN A 47 2.81 19.42 0.02
N VAL A 48 3.17 19.98 1.15
CA VAL A 48 3.59 21.37 1.30
C VAL A 48 5.00 21.38 1.87
N ALA A 49 5.86 22.23 1.33
CA ALA A 49 7.23 22.36 1.76
C ALA A 49 7.59 23.83 1.95
N SER A 50 8.45 24.09 2.92
CA SER A 50 8.93 25.44 3.17
C SER A 50 10.39 25.43 3.61
N PRO A 51 11.25 26.24 3.03
CA PRO A 51 12.62 26.44 3.51
C PRO A 51 12.60 27.11 4.88
N VAL A 52 13.35 26.52 5.80
CA VAL A 52 13.61 27.08 7.12
C VAL A 52 14.92 27.89 7.10
N THR A 53 15.88 27.39 6.32
CA THR A 53 17.17 28.06 6.09
C THR A 53 17.58 27.88 4.63
N ASN A 54 18.71 28.47 4.24
CA ASN A 54 19.29 28.26 2.92
C ASN A 54 19.73 26.79 2.65
N TYR A 55 19.74 25.96 3.69
CA TYR A 55 20.23 24.56 3.65
C TYR A 55 19.20 23.55 4.14
N LEU A 56 18.10 23.99 4.72
CA LEU A 56 17.10 23.12 5.34
C LEU A 56 15.70 23.47 4.85
N GLU A 57 15.00 22.46 4.37
CA GLU A 57 13.60 22.51 4.01
C GLU A 57 12.81 21.48 4.85
N LEU A 58 11.66 21.89 5.34
CA LEU A 58 10.69 21.00 5.98
C LEU A 58 9.49 20.81 5.07
N SER A 59 8.98 19.59 5.02
CA SER A 59 7.76 19.28 4.29
C SER A 59 6.82 18.38 5.07
N LEU A 60 5.54 18.60 4.83
CA LEU A 60 4.43 17.82 5.32
C LEU A 60 3.63 17.31 4.12
N GLY A 61 3.24 16.05 4.16
CA GLY A 61 2.48 15.44 3.09
C GLY A 61 1.40 14.50 3.59
N VAL A 62 0.46 14.23 2.72
CA VAL A 62 -0.52 13.18 2.87
C VAL A 62 -0.56 12.37 1.58
N ASN A 63 -0.46 11.04 1.70
CA ASN A 63 -0.60 10.12 0.58
C ASN A 63 -1.87 9.32 0.76
N PHE A 64 -2.57 9.15 -0.32
CA PHE A 64 -3.81 8.40 -0.41
C PHE A 64 -3.71 7.35 -1.49
N MET A 65 -3.84 6.09 -1.10
CA MET A 65 -4.00 4.97 -2.03
C MET A 65 -5.50 4.69 -2.19
N PRO A 66 -6.06 4.94 -3.38
CA PRO A 66 -7.46 4.61 -3.65
C PRO A 66 -7.67 3.10 -3.52
N GLY A 67 -8.89 2.70 -3.17
CA GLY A 67 -9.24 1.29 -3.02
C GLY A 67 -9.03 0.51 -4.32
N ILE A 68 -7.94 -0.26 -4.40
CA ILE A 68 -7.65 -1.16 -5.51
C ILE A 68 -8.20 -2.53 -5.16
N LYS A 69 -9.16 -3.00 -5.94
CA LYS A 69 -9.72 -4.34 -5.77
C LYS A 69 -8.86 -5.33 -6.54
N ILE A 70 -8.39 -6.34 -5.85
CA ILE A 70 -7.66 -7.48 -6.42
C ILE A 70 -8.51 -8.70 -6.13
N SER A 71 -8.74 -9.54 -7.12
CA SER A 71 -9.37 -10.84 -6.95
C SER A 71 -8.47 -11.91 -7.54
N GLY A 72 -8.41 -13.03 -6.88
CA GLY A 72 -7.67 -14.20 -7.32
C GLY A 72 -8.25 -15.44 -6.68
N ASP A 73 -8.11 -16.56 -7.36
CA ASP A 73 -8.42 -17.86 -6.83
C ASP A 73 -7.17 -18.38 -6.13
N VAL A 74 -7.35 -18.91 -4.93
CA VAL A 74 -6.29 -19.49 -4.12
C VAL A 74 -6.61 -20.94 -3.89
N ASP A 75 -5.65 -21.79 -4.21
CA ASP A 75 -5.73 -23.23 -3.93
C ASP A 75 -5.61 -23.42 -2.42
N ILE A 76 -6.47 -24.27 -1.87
CA ILE A 76 -6.45 -24.63 -0.47
C ILE A 76 -5.89 -26.03 -0.33
N ASP A 77 -4.97 -26.20 0.59
CA ASP A 77 -4.54 -27.53 1.01
C ASP A 77 -5.61 -28.18 1.91
N VAL A 78 -6.24 -29.22 1.38
CA VAL A 78 -7.25 -29.99 2.11
C VAL A 78 -6.63 -31.32 2.54
N ASP A 79 -6.46 -31.52 3.83
CA ASP A 79 -6.07 -32.84 4.35
C ASP A 79 -7.25 -33.81 4.28
N ARG A 80 -7.38 -34.43 3.10
CA ARG A 80 -8.47 -35.40 2.83
C ARG A 80 -8.41 -36.63 3.72
N SER A 81 -7.27 -36.90 4.35
CA SER A 81 -7.10 -38.04 5.26
C SER A 81 -7.74 -37.79 6.63
N ALA A 82 -7.86 -36.53 7.04
CA ALA A 82 -8.47 -36.14 8.29
C ALA A 82 -10.00 -36.07 8.23
N ILE A 83 -10.57 -36.06 7.02
CA ILE A 83 -12.02 -35.90 6.83
C ILE A 83 -12.73 -37.26 6.99
N PRO A 84 -13.77 -37.35 7.85
CA PRO A 84 -14.55 -38.58 8.03
C PRO A 84 -15.18 -39.02 6.71
N PRO A 85 -15.22 -40.36 6.42
CA PRO A 85 -15.75 -40.90 5.16
C PRO A 85 -17.23 -40.61 4.91
N GLN A 86 -17.95 -40.20 5.94
CA GLN A 86 -19.37 -39.85 5.85
C GLN A 86 -19.63 -38.47 5.26
N ILE A 87 -18.58 -37.63 5.19
CA ILE A 87 -18.66 -36.27 4.63
C ILE A 87 -18.34 -36.36 3.14
N GLN A 88 -19.30 -36.05 2.29
CA GLN A 88 -19.05 -35.97 0.82
C GLN A 88 -18.35 -34.67 0.50
N LEU A 89 -17.17 -34.78 -0.09
CA LEU A 89 -16.39 -33.61 -0.53
C LEU A 89 -16.93 -33.06 -1.84
N PRO A 90 -17.33 -31.78 -1.90
CA PRO A 90 -17.63 -31.13 -3.18
C PRO A 90 -16.38 -31.10 -4.07
N SER A 91 -16.58 -31.16 -5.39
CA SER A 91 -15.46 -31.16 -6.37
C SER A 91 -14.68 -29.84 -6.44
N ASN A 92 -15.26 -28.77 -5.94
CA ASN A 92 -14.68 -27.43 -5.92
C ASN A 92 -14.15 -26.98 -4.56
N ILE A 93 -13.89 -27.93 -3.68
CA ILE A 93 -13.42 -27.66 -2.31
C ILE A 93 -12.02 -27.04 -2.27
N ASP A 94 -11.22 -27.30 -3.31
CA ASP A 94 -9.83 -26.90 -3.38
C ASP A 94 -9.66 -25.43 -3.88
N GLU A 95 -10.75 -24.75 -4.25
CA GLU A 95 -10.70 -23.38 -4.78
C GLU A 95 -11.47 -22.41 -3.89
N VAL A 96 -10.81 -21.33 -3.51
CA VAL A 96 -11.43 -20.19 -2.81
C VAL A 96 -11.18 -18.91 -3.54
N ASN A 97 -12.24 -18.19 -3.86
CA ASN A 97 -12.12 -16.87 -4.45
C ASN A 97 -11.83 -15.83 -3.37
N ILE A 98 -10.61 -15.27 -3.37
CA ILE A 98 -10.19 -14.22 -2.45
C ILE A 98 -10.27 -12.86 -3.13
N LYS A 99 -10.96 -11.94 -2.49
CA LYS A 99 -11.06 -10.54 -2.89
C LYS A 99 -10.28 -9.68 -1.91
N GLY A 100 -9.27 -9.00 -2.41
CA GLY A 100 -8.48 -8.02 -1.67
C GLY A 100 -8.91 -6.60 -2.00
N ASN A 101 -8.98 -5.74 -1.02
CA ASN A 101 -9.15 -4.30 -1.21
C ASN A 101 -7.96 -3.58 -0.55
N LEU A 102 -7.06 -3.05 -1.40
CA LEU A 102 -5.92 -2.26 -0.95
C LEU A 102 -6.36 -0.80 -0.84
N SER A 103 -6.34 -0.26 0.36
CA SER A 103 -6.58 1.17 0.58
C SER A 103 -5.74 1.65 1.76
N ARG A 104 -5.13 2.82 1.62
CA ARG A 104 -4.22 3.34 2.65
C ARG A 104 -4.16 4.85 2.60
N THR A 105 -4.10 5.47 3.78
CA THR A 105 -3.78 6.88 3.94
C THR A 105 -2.61 7.02 4.89
N THR A 106 -1.58 7.77 4.49
CA THR A 106 -0.38 8.01 5.28
C THR A 106 -0.05 9.49 5.34
N TRP A 107 0.54 9.89 6.45
CA TRP A 107 1.04 11.23 6.66
C TRP A 107 2.56 11.19 6.68
N ASP A 108 3.21 12.12 5.98
CA ASP A 108 4.65 12.21 5.87
C ASP A 108 5.15 13.49 6.50
N PHE A 109 6.23 13.36 7.25
CA PHE A 109 7.04 14.49 7.71
C PHE A 109 8.45 14.28 7.21
N LYS A 110 9.03 15.31 6.55
CA LYS A 110 10.35 15.23 5.92
C LYS A 110 11.17 16.47 6.24
N ALA A 111 12.46 16.26 6.45
CA ALA A 111 13.46 17.30 6.54
C ALA A 111 14.52 17.04 5.47
N SER A 112 14.69 17.96 4.55
CA SER A 112 15.66 17.90 3.45
C SER A 112 16.81 18.87 3.70
N VAL A 113 18.02 18.34 3.72
CA VAL A 113 19.24 19.13 3.87
C VAL A 113 19.92 19.24 2.53
N TYR A 114 20.22 20.45 2.12
CA TYR A 114 20.91 20.81 0.87
C TYR A 114 22.36 21.22 1.19
N PRO A 115 23.36 20.33 1.10
CA PRO A 115 24.74 20.62 1.52
C PRO A 115 25.36 21.82 0.79
N PHE A 116 24.93 22.05 -0.45
CA PHE A 116 25.40 23.15 -1.29
C PHE A 116 24.39 24.30 -1.42
N GLY A 117 23.41 24.33 -0.53
CA GLY A 117 22.30 25.28 -0.53
C GLY A 117 21.14 24.84 -1.42
N ILE A 118 19.95 25.34 -1.10
CA ILE A 118 18.66 24.96 -1.72
C ILE A 118 18.57 25.28 -3.22
N LYS A 119 19.49 26.07 -3.74
CA LYS A 119 19.63 26.33 -5.19
C LYS A 119 20.23 25.17 -5.97
N ASN A 120 20.88 24.24 -5.29
CA ASN A 120 21.43 23.03 -5.87
C ASN A 120 20.42 21.89 -5.76
N ALA A 121 20.42 21.02 -6.76
CA ALA A 121 19.47 19.92 -6.82
C ALA A 121 19.80 18.79 -5.82
N LEU A 122 21.04 18.71 -5.33
CA LEU A 122 21.47 17.64 -4.44
C LEU A 122 21.00 17.88 -3.01
N PHE A 123 20.26 16.93 -2.45
CA PHE A 123 19.80 16.97 -1.06
C PHE A 123 19.77 15.59 -0.43
N VAL A 124 19.85 15.57 0.90
CA VAL A 124 19.60 14.40 1.73
C VAL A 124 18.32 14.64 2.50
N THR A 125 17.39 13.73 2.42
CA THR A 125 16.11 13.80 3.14
C THR A 125 16.04 12.71 4.19
N ALA A 126 15.71 13.10 5.41
CA ALA A 126 15.30 12.17 6.47
C ALA A 126 13.88 12.49 6.89
N GLY A 127 13.13 11.48 7.29
CA GLY A 127 11.77 11.69 7.70
C GLY A 127 11.10 10.44 8.22
N PHE A 128 9.81 10.56 8.42
CA PHE A 128 8.97 9.43 8.80
C PHE A 128 7.58 9.59 8.20
N SER A 129 6.96 8.46 7.97
CA SER A 129 5.59 8.33 7.53
C SER A 129 4.80 7.61 8.62
N PHE A 130 3.60 8.06 8.91
CA PHE A 130 2.75 7.43 9.92
C PHE A 130 1.31 7.27 9.45
N GLY A 131 0.58 6.33 10.08
CA GLY A 131 -0.78 5.98 9.70
C GLY A 131 -0.84 4.77 8.77
N GLY A 132 -2.02 4.52 8.23
CA GLY A 132 -2.25 3.46 7.26
C GLY A 132 -1.79 2.07 7.73
N LYS A 133 -2.08 1.68 8.96
CA LYS A 133 -1.70 0.37 9.52
C LYS A 133 -2.28 -0.81 8.73
N LYS A 134 -3.48 -0.65 8.20
CA LYS A 134 -4.11 -1.63 7.31
C LYS A 134 -3.73 -1.30 5.88
N ILE A 135 -3.14 -2.27 5.17
CA ILE A 135 -2.81 -2.14 3.74
C ILE A 135 -3.91 -2.75 2.91
N ALA A 136 -4.38 -3.93 3.31
CA ALA A 136 -5.40 -4.66 2.58
C ALA A 136 -6.43 -5.27 3.53
N LYS A 137 -7.66 -5.33 3.05
CA LYS A 137 -8.72 -6.17 3.59
C LYS A 137 -8.90 -7.33 2.64
N LEU A 138 -8.77 -8.53 3.16
CA LEU A 138 -9.00 -9.77 2.43
C LEU A 138 -10.36 -10.32 2.80
N LYS A 139 -11.10 -10.75 1.81
CA LYS A 139 -12.36 -11.48 1.96
C LYS A 139 -12.32 -12.66 1.03
N GLY A 140 -12.55 -13.84 1.55
CA GLY A 140 -12.73 -15.05 0.79
C GLY A 140 -14.08 -15.66 1.09
N HIS A 141 -14.61 -16.45 0.18
CA HIS A 141 -15.84 -17.22 0.36
C HIS A 141 -15.67 -18.58 -0.30
N SER A 142 -16.16 -19.60 0.37
CA SER A 142 -16.19 -20.96 -0.15
C SER A 142 -17.62 -21.50 -0.06
N ASP A 143 -18.24 -21.68 -1.22
CA ASP A 143 -19.58 -22.27 -1.34
C ASP A 143 -19.62 -23.70 -0.78
N ALA A 144 -18.50 -24.41 -0.83
CA ALA A 144 -18.40 -25.77 -0.31
C ALA A 144 -18.54 -25.82 1.21
N ILE A 145 -17.96 -24.86 1.91
CA ILE A 145 -18.06 -24.78 3.39
C ILE A 145 -19.41 -24.22 3.81
N GLU A 146 -20.00 -23.29 3.06
CA GLU A 146 -21.35 -22.81 3.30
C GLU A 146 -22.37 -23.94 3.24
N GLN A 147 -22.27 -24.85 2.26
CA GLN A 147 -23.15 -25.99 2.12
C GLN A 147 -22.92 -27.07 3.18
N GLN A 148 -21.68 -27.19 3.67
CA GLN A 148 -21.29 -28.19 4.67
C GLN A 148 -20.41 -27.55 5.76
N PRO A 149 -20.99 -26.88 6.76
CA PRO A 149 -20.23 -26.16 7.79
C PRO A 149 -19.29 -27.04 8.64
N LEU A 150 -19.50 -28.33 8.67
CA LEU A 150 -18.62 -29.30 9.36
C LEU A 150 -17.22 -29.38 8.70
N LEU A 151 -17.11 -29.02 7.43
CA LEU A 151 -15.82 -29.02 6.72
C LEU A 151 -14.84 -27.96 7.22
N ARG A 152 -15.33 -26.87 7.84
CA ARG A 152 -14.48 -25.78 8.32
C ARG A 152 -13.39 -26.22 9.30
N ASP A 153 -13.67 -27.25 10.10
CA ASP A 153 -12.74 -27.74 11.13
C ASP A 153 -11.59 -28.57 10.53
N TYR A 154 -11.73 -28.97 9.25
CA TYR A 154 -10.76 -29.77 8.51
C TYR A 154 -10.06 -28.99 7.39
N ILE A 155 -10.51 -27.77 7.11
CA ILE A 155 -10.01 -26.96 6.01
C ILE A 155 -9.40 -25.69 6.58
N THR A 156 -8.12 -25.54 6.35
CA THR A 156 -7.37 -24.33 6.69
C THR A 156 -6.76 -23.76 5.42
N ALA A 157 -7.06 -22.52 5.10
CA ALA A 157 -6.38 -21.85 3.99
C ALA A 157 -5.03 -21.35 4.47
N ASN A 158 -3.96 -21.93 3.95
CA ASN A 158 -2.59 -21.52 4.24
C ASN A 158 -2.20 -20.40 3.29
N LEU A 159 -2.05 -19.20 3.81
CA LEU A 159 -1.48 -18.07 3.08
C LEU A 159 -0.10 -17.74 3.66
N ASP A 160 0.93 -18.38 3.09
CA ASP A 160 2.34 -18.26 3.52
C ASP A 160 2.53 -18.64 5.02
N LYS A 161 2.51 -17.69 5.91
CA LYS A 161 2.71 -17.86 7.37
C LYS A 161 1.43 -17.72 8.18
N TYR A 162 0.28 -17.58 7.52
CA TYR A 162 -0.99 -17.30 8.17
C TYR A 162 -1.97 -18.41 7.88
N ASP A 163 -2.50 -19.01 8.94
CA ASP A 163 -3.61 -19.94 8.88
C ASP A 163 -4.91 -19.13 8.91
N LEU A 164 -5.69 -19.22 7.86
CA LEU A 164 -6.97 -18.54 7.75
C LEU A 164 -8.09 -19.56 8.02
N HIS A 165 -8.95 -19.22 8.96
CA HIS A 165 -10.10 -20.06 9.32
C HIS A 165 -11.39 -19.51 8.72
N PHE A 166 -12.24 -20.41 8.26
CA PHE A 166 -13.57 -20.10 7.76
C PHE A 166 -14.57 -19.95 8.91
N ASN A 167 -15.53 -19.06 8.74
CA ASN A 167 -16.68 -18.98 9.61
C ASN A 167 -17.78 -19.97 9.19
N GLU A 168 -18.91 -20.01 9.91
CA GLU A 168 -20.04 -20.91 9.63
C GLU A 168 -20.69 -20.68 8.26
N ASN A 169 -20.52 -19.50 7.69
CA ASN A 169 -21.05 -19.12 6.39
C ASN A 169 -20.04 -19.34 5.25
N GLY A 170 -18.94 -20.03 5.50
CA GLY A 170 -17.89 -20.23 4.49
C GLY A 170 -17.07 -19.00 4.16
N ASP A 171 -17.11 -17.93 4.97
CA ASP A 171 -16.36 -16.71 4.71
C ASP A 171 -15.04 -16.68 5.48
N ILE A 172 -14.00 -16.16 4.80
CA ILE A 172 -12.74 -15.76 5.41
C ILE A 172 -12.67 -14.23 5.41
N ASN A 173 -12.29 -13.67 6.55
CA ASN A 173 -12.01 -12.24 6.66
C ASN A 173 -10.64 -12.03 7.29
N GLY A 174 -9.78 -11.27 6.61
CA GLY A 174 -8.44 -10.97 7.08
C GLY A 174 -8.05 -9.52 6.81
N ASP A 175 -7.16 -8.99 7.64
CA ASP A 175 -6.56 -7.68 7.45
C ASP A 175 -5.04 -7.86 7.33
N VAL A 176 -4.45 -7.40 6.24
CA VAL A 176 -2.99 -7.26 6.13
C VAL A 176 -2.58 -5.94 6.78
N ARG A 177 -1.76 -6.04 7.82
CA ARG A 177 -1.31 -4.89 8.60
C ARG A 177 0.20 -4.72 8.53
N VAL A 178 0.63 -3.46 8.56
CA VAL A 178 2.05 -3.08 8.67
C VAL A 178 2.25 -2.13 9.83
N ASN A 179 3.53 -1.92 10.17
CA ASN A 179 3.86 -0.89 11.15
C ASN A 179 3.34 0.47 10.67
N GLY A 180 2.61 1.16 11.54
CA GLY A 180 2.07 2.49 11.24
C GLY A 180 3.12 3.60 11.27
N PHE A 181 4.30 3.37 11.83
CA PHE A 181 5.42 4.30 11.84
C PHE A 181 6.57 3.74 11.01
N ARG A 182 7.05 4.52 10.05
CA ARG A 182 8.07 4.11 9.08
C ARG A 182 9.05 5.26 8.87
N PRO A 183 10.24 5.19 9.47
CA PRO A 183 11.30 6.12 9.16
C PRO A 183 11.86 5.84 7.76
N TYR A 184 12.36 6.87 7.09
CA TYR A 184 13.08 6.72 5.85
C TYR A 184 14.23 7.72 5.72
N LEU A 185 15.17 7.38 4.85
CA LEU A 185 16.29 8.21 4.44
C LEU A 185 16.39 8.15 2.92
N GLY A 186 16.61 9.27 2.27
CA GLY A 186 16.70 9.37 0.82
C GLY A 186 17.74 10.37 0.37
N LEU A 187 18.14 10.22 -0.88
CA LEU A 187 18.99 11.14 -1.62
C LEU A 187 18.23 11.58 -2.86
N GLY A 188 18.36 12.84 -3.27
CA GLY A 188 17.77 13.38 -4.47
C GLY A 188 18.56 14.56 -5.00
#